data_06f46af55a3c8a431ada5fe37233437e
#
_entry.id   06f46af55a3c8a431ada5fe37233437e
#
_cell.length_a   1.000
_cell.length_b   1.000
_cell.length_c   1.000
_cell.angle_alpha   90.00
_cell.angle_beta   90.00
_cell.angle_gamma   90.00
#
_symmetry.space_group_name_H-M   'P 1'
#
loop_
_entity.id
_entity.type
_entity.pdbx_description
1 polymer ?
#
loop_
_entity_poly.entity_id
_entity_poly.type
_entity_poly.pdbx_seq_one_letter_code
_entity_poly.pdbx_strand_id
1 'polypeptide(L)'
;MNVGRRLAVAAIAVTVVALSTTAQAGKVRWKMHSAWGSQVPHLGTNAVRFADNIVRMSGGDFNVKFFEPGALIPANEGFDATSKGSIEMAWTTAGYDTGKYPALSFFTAVPFGPSIGEYMAWMKFGGGNELEREIYAGHGIHEIDCLAIGPETSGWFKEEITDLEQLRGLKMRFFGLGARVMQKLGVSTQLLAGGDIFPALEKGVIDATEFSMPAMDIKYGFYQIAKNNYFPGWHQQVSVSHLLINMDKWNGLSDQNKALIEIGAGESLMHIYAETEYVNPYAMVEMGEKYGVITRRWTDDQIAVFEQAWKDVVAEDSANDPLFKKVADSYFSFRKDYKKWGDAQSLNATYLN
;
A
#
# COMPACT_ATOMS: atom_id res chain seq x y z
N MET A 1 36.66 -40.38 83.60
CA MET A 1 36.40 -38.92 83.49
C MET A 1 36.91 -38.49 82.12
N ASN A 2 36.06 -38.42 81.15
CA ASN A 2 36.40 -37.88 79.84
C ASN A 2 35.23 -37.03 79.28
N VAL A 3 35.51 -35.74 79.20
CA VAL A 3 34.61 -34.71 78.76
C VAL A 3 34.77 -34.61 77.25
N GLY A 4 33.75 -35.04 76.49
CA GLY A 4 33.70 -34.89 75.01
C GLY A 4 33.18 -33.52 74.62
N ARG A 5 34.00 -32.72 73.96
CA ARG A 5 33.63 -31.46 73.30
C ARG A 5 32.89 -31.74 72.01
N ARG A 6 31.64 -31.34 71.91
CA ARG A 6 30.88 -31.29 70.67
C ARG A 6 31.09 -29.93 69.97
N LEU A 7 31.78 -29.92 68.84
CA LEU A 7 31.86 -28.77 67.95
C LEU A 7 30.60 -28.74 67.05
N ALA A 8 29.78 -27.70 67.20
CA ALA A 8 28.66 -27.40 66.26
C ALA A 8 29.23 -26.58 65.09
N VAL A 9 29.18 -27.13 63.92
CA VAL A 9 29.46 -26.42 62.62
C VAL A 9 28.17 -25.78 62.15
N ALA A 10 28.09 -24.44 62.25
CA ALA A 10 26.99 -23.68 61.66
C ALA A 10 27.28 -23.45 60.18
N ALA A 11 26.51 -24.08 59.28
CA ALA A 11 26.54 -23.83 57.85
C ALA A 11 25.71 -22.57 57.53
N ILE A 12 26.38 -21.48 57.12
CA ILE A 12 25.74 -20.27 56.61
C ILE A 12 25.42 -20.50 55.14
N ALA A 13 24.16 -20.73 54.82
CA ALA A 13 23.67 -20.75 53.44
C ALA A 13 23.55 -19.30 52.92
N VAL A 14 24.48 -18.88 52.07
CA VAL A 14 24.40 -17.60 51.36
C VAL A 14 23.46 -17.78 50.17
N THR A 15 22.21 -17.32 50.27
CA THR A 15 21.25 -17.27 49.16
C THR A 15 21.60 -16.07 48.27
N VAL A 16 22.26 -16.32 47.15
CA VAL A 16 22.46 -15.30 46.10
C VAL A 16 21.15 -15.11 45.39
N VAL A 17 20.41 -14.06 45.75
CA VAL A 17 19.25 -13.58 44.95
C VAL A 17 19.82 -12.87 43.72
N ALA A 18 19.83 -13.55 42.59
CA ALA A 18 20.09 -12.94 41.29
C ALA A 18 18.95 -11.96 40.99
N LEU A 19 19.13 -10.69 41.27
CA LEU A 19 18.30 -9.61 40.76
C LEU A 19 18.53 -9.54 39.27
N SER A 20 17.65 -10.20 38.52
CA SER A 20 17.52 -9.97 37.08
C SER A 20 17.03 -8.54 36.91
N THR A 21 17.96 -7.59 36.71
CA THR A 21 17.61 -6.27 36.20
C THR A 21 17.11 -6.45 34.78
N THR A 22 15.79 -6.57 34.63
CA THR A 22 15.17 -6.33 33.33
C THR A 22 15.52 -4.89 32.95
N ALA A 23 16.47 -4.73 32.04
CA ALA A 23 16.72 -3.43 31.41
C ALA A 23 15.39 -3.00 30.81
N GLN A 24 14.73 -2.04 31.43
CA GLN A 24 13.52 -1.43 30.92
C GLN A 24 13.93 -0.71 29.63
N ALA A 25 13.57 -1.26 28.48
CA ALA A 25 13.82 -0.61 27.20
C ALA A 25 13.25 0.80 27.27
N GLY A 26 14.06 1.81 26.97
CA GLY A 26 13.63 3.20 27.03
C GLY A 26 12.41 3.42 26.14
N LYS A 27 11.53 4.34 26.54
CA LYS A 27 10.32 4.68 25.75
C LYS A 27 10.70 5.11 24.34
N VAL A 28 10.14 4.43 23.35
CA VAL A 28 10.33 4.77 21.93
C VAL A 28 9.29 5.84 21.52
N ARG A 29 9.71 6.87 20.81
CA ARG A 29 8.82 7.91 20.29
C ARG A 29 9.19 8.20 18.84
N TRP A 30 8.31 7.83 17.92
CA TRP A 30 8.53 8.01 16.49
C TRP A 30 7.47 8.90 15.87
N LYS A 31 7.86 9.64 14.83
CA LYS A 31 6.99 10.39 13.94
C LYS A 31 6.69 9.51 12.74
N MET A 32 5.41 9.35 12.45
CA MET A 32 4.92 8.69 11.24
C MET A 32 4.27 9.74 10.33
N HIS A 33 4.94 10.04 9.22
CA HIS A 33 4.32 10.78 8.13
C HIS A 33 3.31 9.88 7.43
N SER A 34 2.16 10.43 7.05
CA SER A 34 1.21 9.75 6.16
C SER A 34 1.10 10.48 4.83
N ALA A 35 1.08 9.72 3.74
CA ALA A 35 0.78 10.26 2.42
C ALA A 35 -0.69 10.66 2.26
N TRP A 36 -1.56 10.21 3.17
CA TRP A 36 -3.00 10.46 3.14
C TRP A 36 -3.49 11.07 4.44
N GLY A 37 -4.40 12.05 4.33
CA GLY A 37 -4.99 12.72 5.50
C GLY A 37 -5.76 11.77 6.40
N SER A 38 -5.78 12.03 7.71
CA SER A 38 -6.39 11.19 8.75
C SER A 38 -7.87 10.87 8.51
N GLN A 39 -8.57 11.68 7.69
CA GLN A 39 -9.99 11.54 7.39
C GLN A 39 -10.27 10.80 6.07
N VAL A 40 -9.22 10.38 5.34
CA VAL A 40 -9.38 9.62 4.10
C VAL A 40 -9.71 8.17 4.45
N PRO A 41 -10.89 7.66 4.04
CA PRO A 41 -11.28 6.30 4.34
C PRO A 41 -10.19 5.29 3.91
N HIS A 42 -10.10 4.20 4.62
CA HIS A 42 -9.15 3.10 4.38
C HIS A 42 -7.67 3.49 4.50
N LEU A 43 -7.22 4.54 3.83
CA LEU A 43 -5.82 4.92 3.74
C LEU A 43 -5.35 5.68 4.99
N GLY A 44 -5.96 6.85 5.26
CA GLY A 44 -5.59 7.72 6.36
C GLY A 44 -6.18 7.30 7.71
N THR A 45 -7.46 6.90 7.73
CA THR A 45 -8.13 6.42 8.95
C THR A 45 -7.38 5.24 9.57
N ASN A 46 -6.87 4.35 8.74
CA ASN A 46 -6.12 3.19 9.21
C ASN A 46 -4.66 3.48 9.55
N ALA A 47 -4.05 4.53 8.99
CA ALA A 47 -2.76 5.02 9.46
C ALA A 47 -2.83 5.48 10.94
N VAL A 48 -3.90 6.22 11.28
CA VAL A 48 -4.18 6.62 12.68
C VAL A 48 -4.43 5.40 13.55
N ARG A 49 -5.30 4.48 13.09
CA ARG A 49 -5.59 3.21 13.78
C ARG A 49 -4.34 2.37 14.04
N PHE A 50 -3.44 2.25 13.05
CA PHE A 50 -2.16 1.55 13.22
C PHE A 50 -1.32 2.18 14.33
N ALA A 51 -1.13 3.52 14.29
CA ALA A 51 -0.37 4.24 15.31
C ALA A 51 -0.94 4.01 16.71
N ASP A 52 -2.26 4.12 16.88
CA ASP A 52 -2.96 3.89 18.15
C ASP A 52 -2.81 2.43 18.62
N ASN A 53 -2.85 1.46 17.70
CA ASN A 53 -2.65 0.04 18.02
C ASN A 53 -1.23 -0.22 18.55
N ILE A 54 -0.19 0.36 17.94
CA ILE A 54 1.18 0.23 18.45
C ILE A 54 1.29 0.77 19.87
N VAL A 55 0.72 1.94 20.15
CA VAL A 55 0.68 2.52 21.50
C VAL A 55 -0.02 1.58 22.48
N ARG A 56 -1.19 1.06 22.09
CA ARG A 56 -2.01 0.16 22.92
C ARG A 56 -1.30 -1.16 23.20
N MET A 57 -0.73 -1.80 22.17
CA MET A 57 -0.03 -3.09 22.30
C MET A 57 1.25 -2.99 23.13
N SER A 58 1.94 -1.86 23.08
CA SER A 58 3.16 -1.61 23.85
C SER A 58 2.91 -1.11 25.29
N GLY A 59 1.65 -0.94 25.71
CA GLY A 59 1.32 -0.32 26.98
C GLY A 59 1.80 1.14 27.09
N GLY A 60 2.02 1.82 25.98
CA GLY A 60 2.50 3.20 25.91
C GLY A 60 4.03 3.37 25.89
N ASP A 61 4.78 2.28 25.90
CA ASP A 61 6.24 2.33 25.82
C ASP A 61 6.74 2.60 24.40
N PHE A 62 5.97 2.25 23.38
CA PHE A 62 6.21 2.65 22.00
C PHE A 62 5.11 3.60 21.52
N ASN A 63 5.43 4.87 21.34
CA ASN A 63 4.53 5.90 20.87
C ASN A 63 4.85 6.27 19.41
N VAL A 64 3.92 5.98 18.51
CA VAL A 64 3.94 6.41 17.11
C VAL A 64 2.99 7.59 16.96
N LYS A 65 3.52 8.77 16.64
CA LYS A 65 2.71 9.98 16.42
C LYS A 65 2.45 10.14 14.94
N PHE A 66 1.16 10.09 14.56
CA PHE A 66 0.69 10.40 13.20
C PHE A 66 0.89 11.87 12.85
N PHE A 67 1.27 12.16 11.60
CA PHE A 67 1.35 13.49 11.02
C PHE A 67 0.67 13.53 9.68
N GLU A 68 -0.18 14.55 9.50
CA GLU A 68 -0.89 14.82 8.25
C GLU A 68 0.07 15.09 7.06
N PRO A 69 -0.36 14.81 5.81
CA PRO A 69 0.37 15.23 4.61
C PRO A 69 0.68 16.73 4.66
N GLY A 70 1.91 17.09 4.36
CA GLY A 70 2.36 18.49 4.40
C GLY A 70 2.75 19.02 5.79
N ALA A 71 2.47 18.30 6.88
CA ALA A 71 2.82 18.74 8.23
C ALA A 71 4.32 18.65 8.55
N LEU A 72 4.99 17.65 8.03
CA LEU A 72 6.45 17.46 8.14
C LEU A 72 7.13 17.60 6.78
N ILE A 73 6.56 16.96 5.78
CA ILE A 73 7.07 16.87 4.41
C ILE A 73 5.87 16.80 3.44
N PRO A 74 6.02 17.11 2.15
CA PRO A 74 5.02 16.86 1.13
C PRO A 74 4.54 15.39 1.11
N ALA A 75 3.29 15.16 0.68
CA ALA A 75 2.62 13.86 0.74
C ALA A 75 3.44 12.72 0.09
N ASN A 76 4.09 13.00 -1.04
CA ASN A 76 4.78 11.99 -1.86
C ASN A 76 6.29 11.88 -1.54
N GLU A 77 6.79 12.53 -0.49
CA GLU A 77 8.23 12.53 -0.14
C GLU A 77 8.58 11.57 1.00
N GLY A 78 7.68 10.65 1.33
CA GLY A 78 7.88 9.68 2.42
C GLY A 78 9.14 8.83 2.25
N PHE A 79 9.42 8.34 1.05
CA PHE A 79 10.61 7.55 0.72
C PHE A 79 11.90 8.33 1.02
N ASP A 80 12.07 9.50 0.41
CA ASP A 80 13.29 10.30 0.54
C ASP A 80 13.54 10.75 1.99
N ALA A 81 12.48 11.15 2.70
CA ALA A 81 12.59 11.59 4.08
C ALA A 81 12.95 10.44 5.04
N THR A 82 12.37 9.25 4.81
CA THR A 82 12.70 8.04 5.59
C THR A 82 14.11 7.57 5.30
N SER A 83 14.52 7.52 4.03
CA SER A 83 15.87 7.16 3.61
C SER A 83 16.93 8.04 4.27
N LYS A 84 16.69 9.35 4.31
CA LYS A 84 17.60 10.34 4.93
C LYS A 84 17.53 10.40 6.46
N GLY A 85 16.61 9.66 7.10
CA GLY A 85 16.39 9.69 8.55
C GLY A 85 15.77 10.99 9.08
N SER A 86 15.16 11.82 8.20
CA SER A 86 14.46 13.04 8.62
C SER A 86 13.17 12.75 9.40
N ILE A 87 12.58 11.59 9.14
CA ILE A 87 11.47 10.98 9.89
C ILE A 87 11.83 9.53 10.19
N GLU A 88 11.21 8.97 11.23
CA GLU A 88 11.43 7.58 11.62
C GLU A 88 10.68 6.63 10.70
N MET A 89 9.44 6.97 10.30
CA MET A 89 8.62 6.13 9.43
C MET A 89 7.66 6.92 8.56
N ALA A 90 7.25 6.30 7.45
CA ALA A 90 6.23 6.81 6.53
C ALA A 90 5.19 5.73 6.22
N TRP A 91 3.92 6.10 6.29
CA TRP A 91 2.77 5.35 5.79
C TRP A 91 2.46 5.82 4.38
N THR A 92 2.85 5.05 3.38
CA THR A 92 2.87 5.49 1.96
C THR A 92 2.71 4.29 1.01
N THR A 93 2.91 4.51 -0.28
CA THR A 93 2.88 3.48 -1.32
C THR A 93 4.11 3.56 -2.22
N ALA A 94 4.61 2.41 -2.66
CA ALA A 94 5.68 2.30 -3.65
C ALA A 94 5.37 3.06 -4.96
N GLY A 95 4.08 3.19 -5.27
CA GLY A 95 3.63 3.85 -6.50
C GLY A 95 3.98 5.33 -6.62
N TYR A 96 4.29 6.02 -5.52
CA TYR A 96 4.74 7.41 -5.57
C TYR A 96 6.21 7.54 -6.00
N ASP A 97 6.98 6.47 -5.90
CA ASP A 97 8.41 6.47 -6.20
C ASP A 97 8.77 5.76 -7.52
N THR A 98 7.78 5.27 -8.26
CA THR A 98 7.98 4.53 -9.52
C THR A 98 8.68 5.36 -10.62
N GLY A 99 8.54 6.68 -10.57
CA GLY A 99 9.27 7.58 -11.48
C GLY A 99 10.78 7.60 -11.24
N LYS A 100 11.23 7.26 -10.02
CA LYS A 100 12.65 7.14 -9.66
C LYS A 100 13.12 5.69 -9.75
N TYR A 101 12.26 4.76 -9.35
CA TYR A 101 12.55 3.33 -9.23
C TYR A 101 11.44 2.52 -9.92
N PRO A 102 11.49 2.35 -11.27
CA PRO A 102 10.41 1.70 -12.02
C PRO A 102 10.05 0.30 -11.53
N ALA A 103 11.01 -0.46 -11.03
CA ALA A 103 10.81 -1.80 -10.48
C ALA A 103 9.83 -1.83 -9.29
N LEU A 104 9.69 -0.73 -8.52
CA LEU A 104 8.73 -0.61 -7.42
C LEU A 104 7.27 -0.69 -7.88
N SER A 105 7.02 -0.53 -9.18
CA SER A 105 5.66 -0.60 -9.74
C SER A 105 4.98 -1.96 -9.54
N PHE A 106 5.74 -3.05 -9.42
CA PHE A 106 5.18 -4.38 -9.15
C PHE A 106 4.73 -4.59 -7.71
N PHE A 107 5.18 -3.75 -6.79
CA PHE A 107 4.88 -3.83 -5.36
C PHE A 107 3.72 -2.92 -4.93
N THR A 108 2.90 -2.48 -5.87
CA THR A 108 1.69 -1.70 -5.64
C THR A 108 0.57 -2.17 -6.56
N ALA A 109 0.21 -1.41 -7.60
CA ALA A 109 -0.86 -1.71 -8.52
C ALA A 109 -0.31 -2.19 -9.86
N VAL A 110 -0.63 -3.43 -10.25
CA VAL A 110 -0.18 -4.00 -11.54
C VAL A 110 -1.39 -4.14 -12.47
N PRO A 111 -1.33 -3.55 -13.68
CA PRO A 111 -2.40 -3.72 -14.67
C PRO A 111 -2.66 -5.19 -14.99
N PHE A 112 -3.93 -5.55 -15.11
CA PHE A 112 -4.37 -6.94 -15.32
C PHE A 112 -3.79 -7.91 -14.29
N GLY A 113 -3.54 -7.40 -13.09
CA GLY A 113 -2.93 -8.11 -11.98
C GLY A 113 -3.84 -9.19 -11.39
N PRO A 114 -3.31 -9.94 -10.44
CA PRO A 114 -4.02 -11.03 -9.78
C PRO A 114 -5.00 -10.50 -8.74
N SER A 115 -5.83 -11.41 -8.21
CA SER A 115 -6.51 -11.19 -6.94
C SER A 115 -5.51 -11.09 -5.78
N ILE A 116 -5.97 -10.55 -4.64
CA ILE A 116 -5.12 -10.42 -3.45
C ILE A 116 -4.49 -11.74 -3.01
N GLY A 117 -5.22 -12.86 -3.09
CA GLY A 117 -4.70 -14.16 -2.67
C GLY A 117 -3.47 -14.60 -3.48
N GLU A 118 -3.54 -14.47 -4.80
CA GLU A 118 -2.42 -14.75 -5.69
C GLU A 118 -1.26 -13.79 -5.46
N TYR A 119 -1.57 -12.49 -5.33
CA TYR A 119 -0.55 -11.46 -5.10
C TYR A 119 0.21 -11.67 -3.79
N MET A 120 -0.51 -11.87 -2.69
CA MET A 120 0.11 -12.11 -1.37
C MET A 120 0.89 -13.42 -1.33
N ALA A 121 0.48 -14.46 -2.10
CA ALA A 121 1.26 -15.67 -2.22
C ALA A 121 2.60 -15.44 -2.93
N TRP A 122 2.63 -14.62 -3.99
CA TRP A 122 3.88 -14.18 -4.61
C TRP A 122 4.74 -13.38 -3.64
N MET A 123 4.16 -12.38 -2.97
CA MET A 123 4.89 -11.53 -2.02
C MET A 123 5.53 -12.37 -0.91
N LYS A 124 4.74 -13.21 -0.23
CA LYS A 124 5.20 -13.90 0.99
C LYS A 124 6.02 -15.17 0.73
N PHE A 125 5.82 -15.85 -0.40
CA PHE A 125 6.41 -17.16 -0.68
C PHE A 125 6.99 -17.31 -2.09
N GLY A 126 6.69 -16.38 -2.99
CA GLY A 126 7.13 -16.41 -4.38
C GLY A 126 8.34 -15.53 -4.68
N GLY A 127 8.96 -14.94 -3.66
CA GLY A 127 10.16 -14.09 -3.80
C GLY A 127 9.87 -12.59 -3.93
N GLY A 128 8.59 -12.17 -3.88
CA GLY A 128 8.22 -10.77 -4.01
C GLY A 128 8.81 -9.91 -2.90
N ASN A 129 8.59 -10.28 -1.63
CA ASN A 129 9.10 -9.51 -0.48
C ASN A 129 10.63 -9.42 -0.45
N GLU A 130 11.34 -10.48 -0.87
CA GLU A 130 12.80 -10.47 -0.92
C GLU A 130 13.31 -9.45 -1.94
N LEU A 131 12.68 -9.40 -3.12
CA LEU A 131 13.03 -8.44 -4.17
C LEU A 131 12.72 -7.01 -3.75
N GLU A 132 11.57 -6.78 -3.13
CA GLU A 132 11.17 -5.47 -2.65
C GLU A 132 12.11 -4.95 -1.57
N ARG A 133 12.40 -5.79 -0.57
CA ARG A 133 13.33 -5.47 0.51
C ARG A 133 14.75 -5.21 0.02
N GLU A 134 15.20 -5.93 -1.01
CA GLU A 134 16.51 -5.66 -1.65
C GLU A 134 16.56 -4.22 -2.19
N ILE A 135 15.47 -3.75 -2.83
CA ILE A 135 15.38 -2.40 -3.37
C ILE A 135 15.40 -1.37 -2.23
N TYR A 136 14.51 -1.51 -1.25
CA TYR A 136 14.39 -0.55 -0.15
C TYR A 136 15.63 -0.53 0.75
N ALA A 137 16.25 -1.69 1.02
CA ALA A 137 17.47 -1.79 1.83
C ALA A 137 18.64 -1.06 1.18
N GLY A 138 18.74 -1.06 -0.16
CA GLY A 138 19.72 -0.29 -0.91
C GLY A 138 19.64 1.23 -0.65
N HIS A 139 18.51 1.70 -0.10
CA HIS A 139 18.26 3.09 0.25
C HIS A 139 18.17 3.33 1.77
N GLY A 140 18.61 2.38 2.60
CA GLY A 140 18.57 2.52 4.05
C GLY A 140 17.16 2.50 4.64
N ILE A 141 16.23 1.80 4.00
CA ILE A 141 14.83 1.67 4.40
C ILE A 141 14.53 0.19 4.72
N HIS A 142 13.85 -0.05 5.83
CA HIS A 142 13.16 -1.29 6.12
C HIS A 142 11.68 -1.13 5.74
N GLU A 143 11.20 -1.97 4.87
CA GLU A 143 9.84 -1.94 4.34
C GLU A 143 8.98 -3.04 4.98
N ILE A 144 7.68 -2.78 5.19
CA ILE A 144 6.69 -3.74 5.65
C ILE A 144 5.36 -3.46 4.94
N ASP A 145 4.76 -4.49 4.29
CA ASP A 145 3.38 -4.40 3.79
C ASP A 145 2.41 -4.13 4.94
N CYS A 146 1.65 -3.05 4.89
CA CYS A 146 0.76 -2.66 5.98
C CYS A 146 -0.68 -2.38 5.56
N LEU A 147 -0.95 -2.31 4.26
CA LEU A 147 -2.24 -1.97 3.70
C LEU A 147 -2.46 -2.76 2.41
N ALA A 148 -3.65 -3.29 2.23
CA ALA A 148 -4.10 -3.84 0.96
C ALA A 148 -5.51 -3.33 0.66
N ILE A 149 -5.75 -2.96 -0.59
CA ILE A 149 -7.07 -2.61 -1.12
C ILE A 149 -7.39 -3.47 -2.32
N GLY A 150 -8.67 -3.73 -2.54
CA GLY A 150 -9.16 -4.52 -3.67
C GLY A 150 -9.21 -3.73 -4.98
N PRO A 151 -10.02 -4.19 -5.95
CA PRO A 151 -10.15 -3.53 -7.25
C PRO A 151 -10.67 -2.09 -7.13
N GLU A 152 -10.12 -1.21 -7.95
CA GLU A 152 -10.52 0.20 -8.01
C GLU A 152 -11.46 0.52 -9.16
N THR A 153 -11.88 1.79 -9.27
CA THR A 153 -12.50 2.33 -10.48
C THR A 153 -11.41 2.67 -11.50
N SER A 154 -11.73 2.61 -12.82
CA SER A 154 -10.74 2.94 -13.85
C SER A 154 -10.60 4.43 -14.09
N GLY A 155 -11.44 5.26 -13.49
CA GLY A 155 -11.34 6.70 -13.59
C GLY A 155 -12.66 7.44 -13.72
N TRP A 156 -12.53 8.75 -13.57
CA TRP A 156 -13.56 9.75 -13.59
C TRP A 156 -13.40 10.66 -14.79
N PHE A 157 -14.44 10.74 -15.61
CA PHE A 157 -14.45 11.54 -16.83
C PHE A 157 -15.63 12.51 -16.82
N LYS A 158 -15.40 13.72 -17.35
CA LYS A 158 -16.46 14.71 -17.52
C LYS A 158 -17.48 14.24 -18.57
N GLU A 159 -16.96 13.77 -19.68
CA GLU A 159 -17.76 13.24 -20.80
C GLU A 159 -17.73 11.71 -20.83
N GLU A 160 -18.69 11.10 -21.48
CA GLU A 160 -18.68 9.67 -21.75
C GLU A 160 -17.62 9.33 -22.82
N ILE A 161 -16.83 8.30 -22.55
CA ILE A 161 -15.83 7.78 -23.51
C ILE A 161 -16.46 6.63 -24.30
N THR A 162 -16.94 6.93 -25.47
CA THR A 162 -17.54 5.95 -26.38
C THR A 162 -16.53 5.39 -27.37
N ASP A 163 -15.42 6.12 -27.61
CA ASP A 163 -14.31 5.74 -28.48
C ASP A 163 -12.98 6.06 -27.77
N LEU A 164 -12.01 5.16 -27.83
CA LEU A 164 -10.70 5.36 -27.23
C LEU A 164 -9.90 6.50 -27.84
N GLU A 165 -10.20 6.93 -29.08
CA GLU A 165 -9.60 8.13 -29.66
C GLU A 165 -9.90 9.41 -28.85
N GLN A 166 -11.00 9.42 -28.07
CA GLN A 166 -11.33 10.52 -27.15
C GLN A 166 -10.34 10.66 -25.98
N LEU A 167 -9.56 9.60 -25.69
CA LEU A 167 -8.50 9.64 -24.69
C LEU A 167 -7.27 10.43 -25.15
N ARG A 168 -7.08 10.53 -26.47
CA ARG A 168 -5.89 11.17 -27.05
C ARG A 168 -5.84 12.66 -26.70
N GLY A 169 -4.75 13.04 -26.04
CA GLY A 169 -4.53 14.42 -25.61
C GLY A 169 -5.21 14.82 -24.30
N LEU A 170 -6.04 13.94 -23.70
CA LEU A 170 -6.55 14.18 -22.34
C LEU A 170 -5.41 14.34 -21.34
N LYS A 171 -5.53 15.32 -20.48
CA LYS A 171 -4.64 15.48 -19.30
C LYS A 171 -5.28 14.73 -18.15
N MET A 172 -4.63 13.69 -17.68
CA MET A 172 -5.21 12.83 -16.66
C MET A 172 -4.23 12.59 -15.50
N ARG A 173 -4.71 12.71 -14.28
CA ARG A 173 -3.97 12.11 -13.15
C ARG A 173 -4.13 10.61 -13.22
N PHE A 174 -3.01 9.90 -13.25
CA PHE A 174 -3.01 8.45 -13.25
C PHE A 174 -1.84 7.88 -12.44
N PHE A 175 -2.07 6.76 -11.74
CA PHE A 175 -1.14 6.16 -10.80
C PHE A 175 -0.43 4.93 -11.40
N GLY A 176 0.82 4.71 -11.00
CA GLY A 176 1.57 3.48 -11.26
C GLY A 176 1.73 3.14 -12.74
N LEU A 177 1.80 1.85 -13.03
CA LEU A 177 1.98 1.33 -14.40
C LEU A 177 0.77 1.62 -15.31
N GLY A 178 -0.41 1.81 -14.74
CA GLY A 178 -1.59 2.24 -15.51
C GLY A 178 -1.36 3.56 -16.24
N ALA A 179 -0.59 4.48 -15.66
CA ALA A 179 -0.21 5.73 -16.33
C ALA A 179 0.58 5.48 -17.62
N ARG A 180 1.50 4.51 -17.62
CA ARG A 180 2.28 4.11 -18.80
C ARG A 180 1.39 3.54 -19.91
N VAL A 181 0.39 2.72 -19.52
CA VAL A 181 -0.60 2.19 -20.45
C VAL A 181 -1.41 3.33 -21.09
N MET A 182 -1.91 4.27 -20.28
CA MET A 182 -2.67 5.41 -20.79
C MET A 182 -1.83 6.32 -21.69
N GLN A 183 -0.54 6.47 -21.43
CA GLN A 183 0.39 7.19 -22.31
C GLN A 183 0.50 6.55 -23.71
N LYS A 184 0.47 5.20 -23.81
CA LYS A 184 0.44 4.49 -25.09
C LYS A 184 -0.79 4.85 -25.92
N LEU A 185 -1.89 5.18 -25.26
CA LEU A 185 -3.14 5.61 -25.89
C LEU A 185 -3.21 7.12 -26.14
N GLY A 186 -2.10 7.83 -25.91
CA GLY A 186 -1.99 9.26 -26.19
C GLY A 186 -2.51 10.18 -25.08
N VAL A 187 -2.77 9.64 -23.86
CA VAL A 187 -3.12 10.44 -22.69
C VAL A 187 -1.87 11.14 -22.14
N SER A 188 -1.99 12.40 -21.75
CA SER A 188 -0.96 13.13 -21.01
C SER A 188 -1.15 12.90 -19.51
N THR A 189 -0.40 11.94 -18.95
CA THR A 189 -0.54 11.57 -17.56
C THR A 189 0.37 12.34 -16.64
N GLN A 190 -0.08 12.60 -15.41
CA GLN A 190 0.72 13.14 -14.32
C GLN A 190 0.30 12.50 -13.00
N LEU A 191 1.26 12.37 -12.08
CA LEU A 191 1.01 11.89 -10.72
C LEU A 191 0.78 13.09 -9.79
N LEU A 192 -0.38 13.12 -9.12
CA LEU A 192 -0.71 14.08 -8.07
C LEU A 192 -1.06 13.33 -6.78
N ALA A 193 -0.73 13.92 -5.64
CA ALA A 193 -1.23 13.45 -4.35
C ALA A 193 -2.76 13.61 -4.27
N GLY A 194 -3.44 12.73 -3.51
CA GLY A 194 -4.91 12.72 -3.47
C GLY A 194 -5.55 14.07 -3.19
N GLY A 195 -4.99 14.85 -2.26
CA GLY A 195 -5.49 16.19 -1.91
C GLY A 195 -5.34 17.24 -3.00
N ASP A 196 -4.48 17.03 -3.98
CA ASP A 196 -4.21 17.98 -5.08
C ASP A 196 -5.08 17.72 -6.32
N ILE A 197 -5.78 16.57 -6.37
CA ILE A 197 -6.54 16.13 -7.54
C ILE A 197 -7.77 17.01 -7.77
N PHE A 198 -8.60 17.20 -6.75
CA PHE A 198 -9.83 18.00 -6.88
C PHE A 198 -9.53 19.43 -7.33
N PRO A 199 -8.58 20.18 -6.72
CA PRO A 199 -8.20 21.50 -7.20
C PRO A 199 -7.68 21.52 -8.65
N ALA A 200 -6.97 20.46 -9.07
CA ALA A 200 -6.47 20.34 -10.45
C ALA A 200 -7.61 20.12 -11.45
N LEU A 201 -8.60 19.27 -11.12
CA LEU A 201 -9.82 19.05 -11.92
C LEU A 201 -10.67 20.32 -12.02
N GLU A 202 -10.88 21.02 -10.89
CA GLU A 202 -11.67 22.24 -10.80
C GLU A 202 -11.08 23.36 -11.66
N LYS A 203 -9.76 23.52 -11.62
CA LYS A 203 -9.04 24.54 -12.41
C LYS A 203 -8.79 24.15 -13.86
N GLY A 204 -9.16 22.92 -14.29
CA GLY A 204 -8.89 22.42 -15.63
C GLY A 204 -7.41 22.14 -15.94
N VAL A 205 -6.59 21.97 -14.90
CA VAL A 205 -5.19 21.52 -15.06
C VAL A 205 -5.16 20.07 -15.55
N ILE A 206 -6.13 19.27 -15.08
CA ILE A 206 -6.43 17.93 -15.59
C ILE A 206 -7.89 17.85 -16.03
N ASP A 207 -8.16 17.00 -17.02
CA ASP A 207 -9.49 16.77 -17.59
C ASP A 207 -10.18 15.56 -16.96
N ALA A 208 -9.39 14.57 -16.51
CA ALA A 208 -9.85 13.33 -15.91
C ALA A 208 -8.89 12.88 -14.80
N THR A 209 -9.34 11.94 -13.99
CA THR A 209 -8.51 11.33 -12.94
C THR A 209 -8.95 9.90 -12.68
N GLU A 210 -8.06 9.07 -12.19
CA GLU A 210 -8.36 7.96 -11.32
C GLU A 210 -7.74 8.25 -9.93
N PHE A 211 -8.19 7.57 -8.90
CA PHE A 211 -7.54 7.67 -7.60
C PHE A 211 -7.67 6.37 -6.82
N SER A 212 -8.90 5.89 -6.56
CA SER A 212 -9.09 4.69 -5.77
C SER A 212 -10.50 4.10 -5.89
N MET A 213 -11.13 3.84 -4.76
CA MET A 213 -12.41 3.17 -4.61
C MET A 213 -13.55 4.18 -4.34
N PRO A 214 -14.81 3.80 -4.56
CA PRO A 214 -15.96 4.68 -4.37
C PRO A 214 -15.98 5.48 -3.06
N ALA A 215 -15.73 4.84 -1.92
CA ALA A 215 -15.75 5.49 -0.61
C ALA A 215 -14.68 6.59 -0.46
N MET A 216 -13.50 6.37 -1.03
CA MET A 216 -12.42 7.37 -1.03
C MET A 216 -12.69 8.49 -2.02
N ASP A 217 -13.14 8.15 -3.23
CA ASP A 217 -13.38 9.11 -4.30
C ASP A 217 -14.53 10.07 -3.97
N ILE A 218 -15.58 9.60 -3.28
CA ILE A 218 -16.63 10.44 -2.69
C ILE A 218 -16.01 11.46 -1.72
N LYS A 219 -15.09 11.04 -0.87
CA LYS A 219 -14.45 11.92 0.11
C LYS A 219 -13.65 13.04 -0.54
N TYR A 220 -13.02 12.75 -1.68
CA TYR A 220 -12.30 13.76 -2.48
C TYR A 220 -13.21 14.60 -3.36
N GLY A 221 -14.48 14.22 -3.55
CA GLY A 221 -15.49 15.01 -4.22
C GLY A 221 -15.41 15.04 -5.75
N PHE A 222 -14.75 14.09 -6.39
CA PHE A 222 -14.57 14.07 -7.86
C PHE A 222 -15.90 14.13 -8.62
N TYR A 223 -16.96 13.54 -8.03
CA TYR A 223 -18.32 13.57 -8.55
C TYR A 223 -18.89 14.97 -8.80
N GLN A 224 -18.34 16.01 -8.18
CA GLN A 224 -18.79 17.39 -8.36
C GLN A 224 -18.41 17.93 -9.74
N ILE A 225 -17.36 17.38 -10.35
CA ILE A 225 -16.78 17.86 -11.61
C ILE A 225 -16.93 16.83 -12.74
N ALA A 226 -16.74 15.54 -12.44
CA ALA A 226 -16.81 14.44 -13.37
C ALA A 226 -17.91 13.47 -12.92
N LYS A 227 -18.83 13.11 -13.84
CA LYS A 227 -19.99 12.27 -13.53
C LYS A 227 -19.88 10.84 -14.06
N ASN A 228 -19.02 10.59 -15.02
CA ASN A 228 -18.86 9.27 -15.60
C ASN A 228 -17.72 8.55 -14.89
N ASN A 229 -18.06 7.51 -14.11
CA ASN A 229 -17.10 6.69 -13.38
C ASN A 229 -17.00 5.30 -14.01
N TYR A 230 -15.82 4.91 -14.46
CA TYR A 230 -15.58 3.73 -15.29
C TYR A 230 -15.10 2.51 -14.50
N PHE A 231 -15.56 1.33 -14.94
CA PHE A 231 -15.21 -0.01 -14.43
C PHE A 231 -14.95 -0.99 -15.58
N PRO A 232 -14.27 -2.12 -15.32
CA PRO A 232 -13.53 -2.45 -14.12
C PRO A 232 -12.22 -1.66 -14.01
N GLY A 233 -11.63 -1.63 -12.81
CA GLY A 233 -10.29 -1.10 -12.58
C GLY A 233 -9.21 -2.00 -13.15
N TRP A 234 -9.08 -2.06 -14.46
CA TRP A 234 -8.14 -2.92 -15.19
C TRP A 234 -6.68 -2.68 -14.77
N HIS A 235 -6.36 -1.47 -14.31
CA HIS A 235 -5.02 -1.06 -13.91
C HIS A 235 -4.66 -1.52 -12.49
N GLN A 236 -5.66 -1.84 -11.65
CA GLN A 236 -5.47 -2.24 -10.28
C GLN A 236 -6.56 -3.21 -9.82
N GLN A 237 -6.22 -4.49 -9.70
CA GLN A 237 -7.08 -5.53 -9.10
C GLN A 237 -6.76 -5.74 -7.62
N VAL A 238 -5.57 -5.35 -7.22
CA VAL A 238 -5.10 -5.23 -5.85
C VAL A 238 -4.00 -4.19 -5.81
N SER A 239 -3.92 -3.43 -4.73
CA SER A 239 -2.77 -2.61 -4.41
C SER A 239 -2.34 -2.86 -2.97
N VAL A 240 -1.03 -2.95 -2.77
CA VAL A 240 -0.41 -3.00 -1.45
C VAL A 240 0.30 -1.67 -1.19
N SER A 241 0.28 -1.23 0.03
CA SER A 241 1.01 -0.04 0.47
C SER A 241 1.81 -0.33 1.73
N HIS A 242 2.73 0.55 2.06
CA HIS A 242 3.90 0.23 2.83
C HIS A 242 4.05 1.14 4.04
N LEU A 243 4.57 0.54 5.09
CA LEU A 243 5.21 1.22 6.20
C LEU A 243 6.71 1.22 5.92
N LEU A 244 7.24 2.38 5.54
CA LEU A 244 8.68 2.57 5.37
C LEU A 244 9.28 3.03 6.68
N ILE A 245 10.37 2.40 7.11
CA ILE A 245 11.05 2.69 8.37
C ILE A 245 12.54 2.94 8.07
N ASN A 246 13.10 4.00 8.61
CA ASN A 246 14.53 4.23 8.50
C ASN A 246 15.31 3.03 9.07
N MET A 247 16.27 2.48 8.33
CA MET A 247 16.97 1.24 8.67
C MET A 247 17.73 1.31 10.01
N ASP A 248 18.35 2.44 10.32
CA ASP A 248 19.07 2.59 11.58
C ASP A 248 18.09 2.61 12.78
N LYS A 249 16.92 3.25 12.59
CA LYS A 249 15.85 3.23 13.59
C LYS A 249 15.29 1.84 13.80
N TRP A 250 15.05 1.09 12.71
CA TRP A 250 14.62 -0.30 12.78
C TRP A 250 15.63 -1.19 13.50
N ASN A 251 16.90 -1.09 13.15
CA ASN A 251 17.96 -1.87 13.76
C ASN A 251 18.15 -1.57 15.25
N GLY A 252 17.82 -0.35 15.69
CA GLY A 252 17.88 0.06 17.09
C GLY A 252 16.70 -0.41 17.95
N LEU A 253 15.66 -1.04 17.36
CA LEU A 253 14.53 -1.56 18.11
C LEU A 253 14.85 -2.90 18.78
N SER A 254 14.19 -3.14 19.92
CA SER A 254 14.13 -4.48 20.51
C SER A 254 13.31 -5.43 19.63
N ASP A 255 13.57 -6.74 19.72
CA ASP A 255 12.82 -7.76 18.99
C ASP A 255 11.31 -7.70 19.30
N GLN A 256 10.95 -7.37 20.55
CA GLN A 256 9.56 -7.16 20.93
C GLN A 256 8.91 -5.99 20.13
N ASN A 257 9.60 -4.87 20.00
CA ASN A 257 9.07 -3.71 19.27
C ASN A 257 9.01 -3.98 17.76
N LYS A 258 9.96 -4.71 17.19
CA LYS A 258 9.90 -5.18 15.81
C LYS A 258 8.67 -6.06 15.57
N ALA A 259 8.46 -7.05 16.44
CA ALA A 259 7.30 -7.93 16.37
C ALA A 259 5.96 -7.17 16.51
N LEU A 260 5.88 -6.14 17.37
CA LEU A 260 4.69 -5.30 17.50
C LEU A 260 4.37 -4.58 16.18
N ILE A 261 5.38 -4.05 15.49
CA ILE A 261 5.20 -3.38 14.19
C ILE A 261 4.77 -4.39 13.13
N GLU A 262 5.48 -5.52 13.01
CA GLU A 262 5.20 -6.56 12.01
C GLU A 262 3.79 -7.15 12.16
N ILE A 263 3.39 -7.49 13.39
CA ILE A 263 2.05 -8.02 13.69
C ILE A 263 0.99 -6.94 13.46
N GLY A 264 1.24 -5.71 13.91
CA GLY A 264 0.34 -4.58 13.71
C GLY A 264 0.14 -4.22 12.25
N ALA A 265 1.18 -4.31 11.42
CA ALA A 265 1.11 -4.11 9.97
C ALA A 265 0.29 -5.21 9.29
N GLY A 266 0.54 -6.48 9.63
CA GLY A 266 -0.22 -7.61 9.08
C GLY A 266 -1.71 -7.57 9.46
N GLU A 267 -2.04 -7.18 10.69
CA GLU A 267 -3.42 -6.96 11.14
C GLU A 267 -4.07 -5.81 10.37
N SER A 268 -3.35 -4.70 10.19
CA SER A 268 -3.84 -3.54 9.43
C SER A 268 -4.14 -3.91 7.99
N LEU A 269 -3.24 -4.66 7.32
CA LEU A 269 -3.43 -5.10 5.94
C LEU A 269 -4.74 -5.88 5.77
N MET A 270 -5.01 -6.86 6.62
CA MET A 270 -6.24 -7.67 6.57
C MET A 270 -7.48 -6.85 6.93
N HIS A 271 -7.38 -6.00 7.96
CA HIS A 271 -8.49 -5.14 8.39
C HIS A 271 -8.92 -4.20 7.27
N ILE A 272 -7.95 -3.53 6.64
CA ILE A 272 -8.22 -2.56 5.58
C ILE A 272 -8.84 -3.24 4.36
N TYR A 273 -8.29 -4.39 3.95
CA TYR A 273 -8.86 -5.14 2.84
C TYR A 273 -10.34 -5.52 3.10
N ALA A 274 -10.63 -6.07 4.28
CA ALA A 274 -12.02 -6.42 4.64
C ALA A 274 -12.94 -5.18 4.73
N GLU A 275 -12.42 -4.05 5.23
CA GLU A 275 -13.17 -2.79 5.29
C GLU A 275 -13.51 -2.29 3.88
N THR A 276 -12.56 -2.34 2.93
CA THR A 276 -12.79 -1.90 1.55
C THR A 276 -13.87 -2.74 0.86
N GLU A 277 -13.83 -4.05 1.00
CA GLU A 277 -14.84 -4.95 0.43
C GLU A 277 -16.24 -4.71 1.04
N TYR A 278 -16.31 -4.36 2.32
CA TYR A 278 -17.59 -4.09 3.00
C TYR A 278 -18.19 -2.73 2.63
N VAL A 279 -17.39 -1.67 2.57
CA VAL A 279 -17.91 -0.29 2.48
C VAL A 279 -18.25 0.09 1.03
N ASN A 280 -17.46 -0.35 0.06
CA ASN A 280 -17.56 0.15 -1.31
C ASN A 280 -18.86 -0.19 -2.06
N PRO A 281 -19.54 -1.34 -1.84
CA PRO A 281 -20.86 -1.58 -2.41
C PRO A 281 -21.89 -0.50 -2.00
N TYR A 282 -21.87 -0.07 -0.75
CA TYR A 282 -22.76 1.00 -0.25
C TYR A 282 -22.37 2.36 -0.80
N ALA A 283 -21.06 2.63 -0.91
CA ALA A 283 -20.57 3.86 -1.51
C ALA A 283 -20.96 3.97 -2.99
N MET A 284 -20.97 2.88 -3.75
CA MET A 284 -21.46 2.87 -5.15
C MET A 284 -22.93 3.25 -5.23
N VAL A 285 -23.78 2.74 -4.34
CA VAL A 285 -25.20 3.14 -4.26
C VAL A 285 -25.31 4.62 -3.97
N GLU A 286 -24.59 5.12 -2.95
CA GLU A 286 -24.58 6.55 -2.61
C GLU A 286 -24.13 7.43 -3.78
N MET A 287 -23.10 7.01 -4.54
CA MET A 287 -22.63 7.72 -5.72
C MET A 287 -23.73 7.92 -6.76
N GLY A 288 -24.50 6.86 -7.06
CA GLY A 288 -25.58 6.91 -8.02
C GLY A 288 -26.77 7.74 -7.50
N GLU A 289 -27.32 7.38 -6.35
CA GLU A 289 -28.57 7.93 -5.83
C GLU A 289 -28.45 9.36 -5.33
N LYS A 290 -27.37 9.68 -4.61
CA LYS A 290 -27.21 10.98 -3.96
C LYS A 290 -26.44 11.99 -4.82
N TYR A 291 -25.43 11.52 -5.55
CA TYR A 291 -24.52 12.39 -6.28
C TYR A 291 -24.71 12.36 -7.81
N GLY A 292 -25.58 11.49 -8.33
CA GLY A 292 -25.89 11.39 -9.74
C GLY A 292 -24.71 10.94 -10.60
N VAL A 293 -23.83 10.10 -10.03
CA VAL A 293 -22.73 9.49 -10.76
C VAL A 293 -23.25 8.40 -11.69
N ILE A 294 -22.76 8.38 -12.89
CA ILE A 294 -23.12 7.39 -13.90
C ILE A 294 -22.01 6.33 -13.91
N THR A 295 -22.35 5.13 -13.45
CA THR A 295 -21.44 3.97 -13.55
C THR A 295 -21.35 3.53 -15.00
N ARG A 296 -20.14 3.57 -15.56
CA ARG A 296 -19.82 3.16 -16.91
C ARG A 296 -18.99 1.87 -16.90
N ARG A 297 -19.02 1.15 -17.99
CA ARG A 297 -18.20 -0.05 -18.18
C ARG A 297 -17.45 0.03 -19.49
N TRP A 298 -16.14 -0.24 -19.42
CA TRP A 298 -15.35 -0.46 -20.62
C TRP A 298 -15.87 -1.69 -21.37
N THR A 299 -15.93 -1.62 -22.70
CA THR A 299 -16.24 -2.79 -23.52
C THR A 299 -15.07 -3.77 -23.53
N ASP A 300 -15.34 -5.04 -23.88
CA ASP A 300 -14.29 -6.06 -23.97
C ASP A 300 -13.23 -5.69 -25.02
N ASP A 301 -13.63 -5.05 -26.12
CA ASP A 301 -12.70 -4.55 -27.14
C ASP A 301 -11.79 -3.44 -26.60
N GLN A 302 -12.32 -2.51 -25.81
CA GLN A 302 -11.54 -1.45 -25.15
C GLN A 302 -10.56 -2.05 -24.12
N ILE A 303 -11.02 -3.01 -23.34
CA ILE A 303 -10.17 -3.73 -22.38
C ILE A 303 -9.03 -4.47 -23.10
N ALA A 304 -9.30 -5.10 -24.25
CA ALA A 304 -8.25 -5.78 -25.04
C ALA A 304 -7.17 -4.80 -25.55
N VAL A 305 -7.55 -3.57 -25.89
CA VAL A 305 -6.59 -2.52 -26.26
C VAL A 305 -5.70 -2.12 -25.07
N PHE A 306 -6.29 -1.92 -23.88
CA PHE A 306 -5.51 -1.65 -22.65
C PHE A 306 -4.56 -2.81 -22.31
N GLU A 307 -5.01 -4.06 -22.47
CA GLU A 307 -4.17 -5.23 -22.20
C GLU A 307 -2.99 -5.33 -23.18
N GLN A 308 -3.21 -5.04 -24.48
CA GLN A 308 -2.11 -5.01 -25.43
C GLN A 308 -1.11 -3.90 -25.10
N ALA A 309 -1.59 -2.69 -24.81
CA ALA A 309 -0.73 -1.59 -24.40
C ALA A 309 0.06 -1.92 -23.13
N TRP A 310 -0.52 -2.65 -22.19
CA TRP A 310 0.17 -3.16 -21.00
C TRP A 310 1.33 -4.12 -21.37
N LYS A 311 1.08 -5.08 -22.27
CA LYS A 311 2.13 -5.99 -22.75
C LYS A 311 3.31 -5.24 -23.37
N ASP A 312 3.00 -4.20 -24.15
CA ASP A 312 4.01 -3.35 -24.77
C ASP A 312 4.82 -2.57 -23.73
N VAL A 313 4.17 -2.02 -22.68
CA VAL A 313 4.85 -1.35 -21.54
C VAL A 313 5.80 -2.29 -20.84
N VAL A 314 5.36 -3.51 -20.50
CA VAL A 314 6.25 -4.51 -19.84
C VAL A 314 7.47 -4.82 -20.69
N ALA A 315 7.27 -5.02 -22.00
CA ALA A 315 8.36 -5.33 -22.92
C ALA A 315 9.39 -4.18 -22.99
N GLU A 316 8.91 -2.93 -23.11
CA GLU A 316 9.78 -1.75 -23.19
C GLU A 316 10.52 -1.48 -21.88
N ASP A 317 9.81 -1.45 -20.75
CA ASP A 317 10.42 -1.15 -19.47
C ASP A 317 11.40 -2.25 -19.05
N SER A 318 11.12 -3.53 -19.37
CA SER A 318 12.06 -4.64 -19.18
C SER A 318 13.31 -4.55 -20.07
N ALA A 319 13.19 -3.99 -21.25
CA ALA A 319 14.35 -3.80 -22.14
C ALA A 319 15.28 -2.67 -21.66
N ASN A 320 14.71 -1.68 -20.95
CA ASN A 320 15.42 -0.47 -20.54
C ASN A 320 15.93 -0.50 -19.09
N ASP A 321 15.34 -1.32 -18.21
CA ASP A 321 15.67 -1.41 -16.79
C ASP A 321 15.87 -2.89 -16.38
N PRO A 322 17.12 -3.32 -16.12
CA PRO A 322 17.40 -4.68 -15.68
C PRO A 322 16.75 -5.07 -14.35
N LEU A 323 16.55 -4.10 -13.43
CA LEU A 323 15.90 -4.35 -12.16
C LEU A 323 14.39 -4.54 -12.34
N PHE A 324 13.75 -3.68 -13.15
CA PHE A 324 12.36 -3.87 -13.58
C PHE A 324 12.17 -5.26 -14.19
N LYS A 325 13.06 -5.65 -15.12
CA LYS A 325 13.03 -6.98 -15.74
C LYS A 325 13.14 -8.10 -14.72
N LYS A 326 14.07 -8.00 -13.76
CA LYS A 326 14.26 -9.01 -12.70
C LYS A 326 12.97 -9.23 -11.90
N VAL A 327 12.29 -8.15 -11.53
CA VAL A 327 11.02 -8.22 -10.78
C VAL A 327 9.88 -8.73 -11.66
N ALA A 328 9.78 -8.23 -12.90
CA ALA A 328 8.80 -8.69 -13.89
C ALA A 328 8.90 -10.19 -14.14
N ASP A 329 10.11 -10.70 -14.37
CA ASP A 329 10.36 -12.13 -14.60
C ASP A 329 9.90 -12.99 -13.41
N SER A 330 10.19 -12.57 -12.17
CA SER A 330 9.73 -13.24 -10.95
C SER A 330 8.20 -13.25 -10.87
N TYR A 331 7.58 -12.09 -11.03
CA TYR A 331 6.14 -11.91 -10.96
C TYR A 331 5.40 -12.76 -11.99
N PHE A 332 5.79 -12.69 -13.26
CA PHE A 332 5.13 -13.44 -14.33
C PHE A 332 5.42 -14.95 -14.28
N SER A 333 6.61 -15.36 -13.82
CA SER A 333 6.89 -16.77 -13.59
C SER A 333 5.97 -17.35 -12.52
N PHE A 334 5.83 -16.66 -11.38
CA PHE A 334 4.92 -17.09 -10.31
C PHE A 334 3.46 -17.18 -10.81
N ARG A 335 2.97 -16.18 -11.53
CA ARG A 335 1.61 -16.19 -12.09
C ARG A 335 1.37 -17.34 -13.06
N LYS A 336 2.35 -17.67 -13.88
CA LYS A 336 2.28 -18.83 -14.78
C LYS A 336 2.11 -20.13 -14.01
N ASP A 337 2.86 -20.31 -12.91
CA ASP A 337 2.77 -21.51 -12.08
C ASP A 337 1.47 -21.56 -11.28
N TYR A 338 1.03 -20.41 -10.75
CA TYR A 338 -0.23 -20.27 -10.01
C TYR A 338 -1.46 -20.55 -10.89
N LYS A 339 -1.38 -20.28 -12.19
CA LYS A 339 -2.52 -20.38 -13.12
C LYS A 339 -3.24 -21.73 -13.03
N LYS A 340 -2.52 -22.85 -12.89
CA LYS A 340 -3.11 -24.17 -12.75
C LYS A 340 -4.03 -24.29 -11.53
N TRP A 341 -3.61 -23.69 -10.41
CA TRP A 341 -4.43 -23.65 -9.19
C TRP A 341 -5.60 -22.69 -9.35
N GLY A 342 -5.36 -21.49 -9.86
CA GLY A 342 -6.38 -20.48 -10.09
C GLY A 342 -7.50 -20.98 -11.01
N ASP A 343 -7.15 -21.60 -12.15
CA ASP A 343 -8.12 -22.17 -13.09
C ASP A 343 -8.98 -23.27 -12.42
N ALA A 344 -8.37 -24.11 -11.58
CA ALA A 344 -9.08 -25.18 -10.88
C ALA A 344 -10.05 -24.67 -9.79
N GLN A 345 -9.85 -23.45 -9.29
CA GLN A 345 -10.70 -22.83 -8.26
C GLN A 345 -11.80 -21.93 -8.85
N SER A 346 -11.79 -21.69 -10.17
CA SER A 346 -12.79 -20.83 -10.79
C SER A 346 -14.18 -21.45 -10.73
N LEU A 347 -15.14 -20.72 -10.16
CA LEU A 347 -16.55 -21.09 -10.12
C LEU A 347 -17.37 -20.07 -10.92
N ASN A 348 -18.37 -20.57 -11.65
CA ASN A 348 -19.39 -19.66 -12.18
C ASN A 348 -20.19 -19.08 -11.02
N ALA A 349 -20.26 -17.75 -10.91
CA ALA A 349 -21.07 -17.08 -9.91
C ALA A 349 -22.56 -17.34 -10.17
N THR A 350 -23.17 -18.23 -9.38
CA THR A 350 -24.58 -18.64 -9.57
C THR A 350 -25.47 -18.30 -8.38
N TYR A 351 -24.89 -17.76 -7.31
CA TYR A 351 -25.60 -17.45 -6.07
C TYR A 351 -26.05 -15.98 -5.95
N LEU A 352 -25.67 -15.15 -6.91
CA LEU A 352 -26.08 -13.75 -7.02
C LEU A 352 -27.14 -13.64 -8.12
N ASN A 353 -28.39 -13.94 -7.81
CA ASN A 353 -29.51 -13.78 -8.73
C ASN A 353 -30.29 -12.53 -8.41
#